data_64267a83fe63bcf32bf962d69f3980c3
#
_entry.id   64267a83fe63bcf32bf962d69f3980c3
#
_cell.length_a   1.000
_cell.length_b   1.000
_cell.length_c   1.000
_cell.angle_alpha   90.00
_cell.angle_beta   90.00
_cell.angle_gamma   90.00
#
_symmetry.space_group_name_H-M   'P 1'
#
loop_
_entity.id
_entity.type
_entity.pdbx_description
1 polymer ?
#
loop_
_entity_poly.entity_id
_entity_poly.type
_entity_poly.pdbx_seq_one_letter_code
_entity_poly.pdbx_strand_id
1 'polypeptide(L)'
;VRLKDSPLYPGGGGQLPDRGVLRWAGGESAIAGLEMSGGRLWHVLADPVEASGVALVEADAAFRQMMREMHTGTHILNALVFQNFDGALVTGVQMNDDGTARMDFDLPQADNDKLRALEAPINEVMRQNLAVNCVYVTQEEAQSTPGLIRSRSVAPPPTDEGMIRIVEIEGLDRQACGGTHLANTGNSRPISILKIDNKGRHNRRIRLGLVGLGPLA
;
A
#
# COMPACT_ATOMS: atom_id res chain seq x y z
N VAL A 1 11.48 11.31 18.68
CA VAL A 1 11.87 12.64 18.17
C VAL A 1 10.86 13.11 17.13
N ARG A 2 10.77 14.43 16.96
CA ARG A 2 9.97 15.05 15.91
C ARG A 2 10.88 15.77 14.93
N LEU A 3 10.68 15.55 13.65
CA LEU A 3 11.38 16.26 12.59
C LEU A 3 10.48 17.37 12.02
N LYS A 4 11.09 18.39 11.43
CA LYS A 4 10.36 19.44 10.71
C LYS A 4 9.71 18.84 9.46
N ASP A 5 10.48 18.07 8.71
CA ASP A 5 10.05 17.34 7.52
C ASP A 5 10.54 15.88 7.61
N SER A 6 9.78 14.94 7.09
CA SER A 6 10.16 13.54 7.08
C SER A 6 9.78 12.90 5.74
N PRO A 7 10.72 12.17 5.11
CA PRO A 7 10.44 11.41 3.89
C PRO A 7 9.78 10.05 4.17
N LEU A 8 9.58 9.70 5.46
CA LEU A 8 9.07 8.38 5.84
C LEU A 8 7.56 8.34 5.78
N TYR A 9 7.03 7.26 5.22
CA TYR A 9 5.60 6.98 5.20
C TYR A 9 5.16 6.46 6.58
N PRO A 10 4.15 7.07 7.23
CA PRO A 10 3.76 6.72 8.60
C PRO A 10 2.97 5.41 8.72
N GLY A 11 2.68 4.76 7.61
CA GLY A 11 1.76 3.62 7.59
C GLY A 11 0.31 4.04 7.36
N GLY A 12 -0.56 3.05 7.18
CA GLY A 12 -1.99 3.25 6.95
C GLY A 12 -2.47 2.63 5.64
N GLY A 13 -3.79 2.50 5.46
CA GLY A 13 -4.36 1.86 4.27
C GLY A 13 -3.89 0.41 4.07
N GLY A 14 -3.50 -0.28 5.13
CA GLY A 14 -2.96 -1.64 5.08
C GLY A 14 -1.46 -1.74 4.80
N GLN A 15 -0.78 -0.63 4.46
CA GLN A 15 0.66 -0.60 4.30
C GLN A 15 1.36 -0.35 5.64
N LEU A 16 2.44 -1.07 5.91
CA LEU A 16 3.28 -0.86 7.08
C LEU A 16 4.03 0.49 7.01
N PRO A 17 4.35 1.10 8.17
CA PRO A 17 5.20 2.28 8.22
C PRO A 17 6.60 1.97 7.69
N ASP A 18 7.25 2.98 7.12
CA ASP A 18 8.63 2.85 6.69
C ASP A 18 9.57 2.58 7.86
N ARG A 19 10.69 1.95 7.53
CA ARG A 19 11.86 1.75 8.41
C ARG A 19 13.00 2.66 7.96
N GLY A 20 13.92 2.94 8.85
CA GLY A 20 15.07 3.78 8.49
C GLY A 20 16.00 4.06 9.63
N VAL A 21 16.92 4.99 9.38
CA VAL A 21 17.93 5.44 10.33
C VAL A 21 17.90 6.97 10.39
N LEU A 22 17.98 7.48 11.60
CA LEU A 22 18.20 8.90 11.88
C LEU A 22 19.68 9.11 12.21
N ARG A 23 20.35 10.07 11.53
CA ARG A 23 21.73 10.50 11.81
C ARG A 23 21.78 11.98 12.13
N TRP A 24 22.54 12.35 13.14
CA TRP A 24 22.78 13.74 13.55
C TRP A 24 24.22 13.91 14.03
N ALA A 25 24.63 15.13 14.36
CA ALA A 25 26.01 15.40 14.77
C ALA A 25 26.49 14.59 15.99
N GLY A 26 25.58 14.17 16.86
CA GLY A 26 25.88 13.41 18.08
C GLY A 26 25.79 11.89 17.93
N GLY A 27 25.41 11.35 16.76
CA GLY A 27 25.30 9.90 16.58
C GLY A 27 24.25 9.47 15.56
N GLU A 28 23.86 8.21 15.66
CA GLU A 28 22.78 7.63 14.85
C GLU A 28 21.93 6.66 15.68
N SER A 29 20.69 6.46 15.27
CA SER A 29 19.80 5.45 15.82
C SER A 29 18.85 4.93 14.74
N ALA A 30 18.52 3.65 14.79
CA ALA A 30 17.45 3.09 13.99
C ALA A 30 16.11 3.71 14.41
N ILE A 31 15.21 3.89 13.43
CA ILE A 31 13.83 4.29 13.68
C ILE A 31 13.01 3.02 13.87
N ALA A 32 12.65 2.74 15.12
CA ALA A 32 11.90 1.54 15.52
C ALA A 32 10.41 1.64 15.18
N GLY A 33 9.89 2.86 15.01
CA GLY A 33 8.49 3.07 14.67
C GLY A 33 8.18 4.50 14.28
N LEU A 34 7.01 4.68 13.70
CA LEU A 34 6.43 5.98 13.35
C LEU A 34 5.05 6.08 13.98
N GLU A 35 4.78 7.16 14.70
CA GLU A 35 3.54 7.38 15.43
C GLU A 35 2.93 8.73 15.09
N MET A 36 1.64 8.75 14.78
CA MET A 36 0.87 9.98 14.64
C MET A 36 0.28 10.36 15.99
N SER A 37 0.66 11.50 16.52
CA SER A 37 0.13 12.04 17.78
C SER A 37 -0.06 13.54 17.71
N GLY A 38 -1.26 14.03 18.05
CA GLY A 38 -1.60 15.46 17.96
C GLY A 38 -1.45 16.03 16.55
N GLY A 39 -1.75 15.26 15.49
CA GLY A 39 -1.59 15.67 14.09
C GLY A 39 -0.14 15.77 13.62
N ARG A 40 0.81 15.22 14.37
CA ARG A 40 2.25 15.28 14.07
C ARG A 40 2.86 13.89 14.00
N LEU A 41 3.83 13.73 13.09
CA LEU A 41 4.59 12.49 12.95
C LEU A 41 5.77 12.47 13.95
N TRP A 42 5.79 11.44 14.77
CA TRP A 42 6.86 11.14 15.71
C TRP A 42 7.67 9.95 15.23
N HIS A 43 9.00 10.05 15.34
CA HIS A 43 9.94 8.97 15.04
C HIS A 43 10.39 8.39 16.38
N VAL A 44 10.03 7.14 16.61
CA VAL A 44 10.44 6.36 17.79
C VAL A 44 11.81 5.79 17.49
N LEU A 45 12.81 6.22 18.24
CA LEU A 45 14.18 5.70 18.10
C LEU A 45 14.33 4.38 18.85
N ALA A 46 15.16 3.48 18.30
CA ALA A 46 15.43 2.19 18.93
C ALA A 46 16.21 2.35 20.25
N ASP A 47 17.08 3.36 20.30
CA ASP A 47 17.88 3.65 21.47
C ASP A 47 17.35 4.86 22.24
N PRO A 48 17.48 4.88 23.58
CA PRO A 48 17.07 6.03 24.41
C PRO A 48 18.11 7.13 24.34
N VAL A 49 18.18 7.81 23.18
CA VAL A 49 19.16 8.87 22.90
C VAL A 49 18.47 10.21 22.67
N GLU A 50 19.16 11.30 22.99
CA GLU A 50 18.73 12.64 22.64
C GLU A 50 19.30 13.03 21.28
N ALA A 51 18.43 13.27 20.32
CA ALA A 51 18.78 13.79 19.00
C ALA A 51 18.33 15.24 18.87
N SER A 52 19.23 16.12 18.48
CA SER A 52 18.95 17.54 18.31
C SER A 52 19.73 18.15 17.14
N GLY A 53 19.26 19.30 16.65
CA GLY A 53 19.90 20.01 15.55
C GLY A 53 19.48 19.45 14.17
N VAL A 54 20.40 19.59 13.21
CA VAL A 54 20.18 19.07 11.85
C VAL A 54 20.37 17.57 11.84
N ALA A 55 19.40 16.86 11.26
CA ALA A 55 19.43 15.41 11.14
C ALA A 55 19.14 14.96 9.71
N LEU A 56 19.77 13.86 9.30
CA LEU A 56 19.52 13.15 8.06
C LEU A 56 18.65 11.92 8.38
N VAL A 57 17.58 11.76 7.62
CA VAL A 57 16.75 10.54 7.66
C VAL A 57 17.01 9.74 6.40
N GLU A 58 17.38 8.49 6.58
CA GLU A 58 17.58 7.54 5.50
C GLU A 58 16.54 6.41 5.64
N ALA A 59 15.67 6.29 4.63
CA ALA A 59 14.69 5.20 4.60
C ALA A 59 15.37 3.88 4.19
N ASP A 60 14.90 2.76 4.75
CA ASP A 60 15.24 1.42 4.24
C ASP A 60 14.66 1.27 2.82
N ALA A 61 15.54 1.41 1.83
CA ALA A 61 15.17 1.39 0.43
C ALA A 61 14.60 0.03 -0.02
N ALA A 62 15.15 -1.08 0.52
CA ALA A 62 14.71 -2.43 0.18
C ALA A 62 13.29 -2.70 0.73
N PHE A 63 13.06 -2.34 2.00
CA PHE A 63 11.76 -2.45 2.62
C PHE A 63 10.71 -1.58 1.92
N ARG A 64 11.04 -0.31 1.64
CA ARG A 64 10.15 0.60 0.91
C ARG A 64 9.83 0.08 -0.49
N GLN A 65 10.82 -0.46 -1.21
CA GLN A 65 10.61 -1.06 -2.53
C GLN A 65 9.62 -2.22 -2.44
N MET A 66 9.82 -3.13 -1.49
CA MET A 66 8.91 -4.25 -1.24
C MET A 66 7.48 -3.79 -0.93
N MET A 67 7.32 -2.76 -0.08
CA MET A 67 6.00 -2.19 0.21
C MET A 67 5.35 -1.58 -1.03
N ARG A 68 6.11 -0.88 -1.88
CA ARG A 68 5.62 -0.32 -3.15
C ARG A 68 5.16 -1.41 -4.12
N GLU A 69 5.92 -2.49 -4.25
CA GLU A 69 5.56 -3.63 -5.10
C GLU A 69 4.25 -4.27 -4.62
N MET A 70 4.16 -4.58 -3.33
CA MET A 70 2.96 -5.17 -2.74
C MET A 70 1.76 -4.24 -2.87
N HIS A 71 1.92 -2.94 -2.58
CA HIS A 71 0.81 -1.98 -2.64
C HIS A 71 0.30 -1.80 -4.07
N THR A 72 1.19 -1.65 -5.04
CA THR A 72 0.81 -1.59 -6.44
C THR A 72 0.13 -2.89 -6.90
N GLY A 73 0.66 -4.04 -6.48
CA GLY A 73 0.05 -5.34 -6.75
C GLY A 73 -1.36 -5.51 -6.15
N THR A 74 -1.60 -4.98 -4.95
CA THR A 74 -2.95 -4.99 -4.35
C THR A 74 -3.92 -4.09 -5.12
N HIS A 75 -3.47 -2.95 -5.67
CA HIS A 75 -4.29 -2.11 -6.55
C HIS A 75 -4.63 -2.81 -7.86
N ILE A 76 -3.66 -3.50 -8.48
CA ILE A 76 -3.91 -4.29 -9.69
C ILE A 76 -4.94 -5.39 -9.41
N LEU A 77 -4.77 -6.16 -8.32
CA LEU A 77 -5.76 -7.18 -7.94
C LEU A 77 -7.14 -6.56 -7.70
N ASN A 78 -7.22 -5.41 -6.99
CA ASN A 78 -8.48 -4.73 -6.74
C ASN A 78 -9.18 -4.30 -8.04
N ALA A 79 -8.43 -3.74 -9.00
CA ALA A 79 -8.96 -3.36 -10.30
C ALA A 79 -9.54 -4.56 -11.06
N LEU A 80 -8.79 -5.66 -11.11
CA LEU A 80 -9.22 -6.89 -11.79
C LEU A 80 -10.44 -7.55 -11.10
N VAL A 81 -10.47 -7.57 -9.77
CA VAL A 81 -11.65 -8.06 -9.03
C VAL A 81 -12.86 -7.17 -9.30
N PHE A 82 -12.70 -5.86 -9.22
CA PHE A 82 -13.79 -4.91 -9.49
C PHE A 82 -14.36 -5.09 -10.90
N GLN A 83 -13.50 -5.27 -11.91
CA GLN A 83 -13.91 -5.44 -13.31
C GLN A 83 -14.57 -6.79 -13.60
N ASN A 84 -14.14 -7.88 -12.95
CA ASN A 84 -14.54 -9.23 -13.28
C ASN A 84 -15.61 -9.82 -12.32
N PHE A 85 -15.92 -9.13 -11.22
CA PHE A 85 -16.85 -9.60 -10.18
C PHE A 85 -17.84 -8.51 -9.76
N ASP A 86 -18.58 -7.98 -10.71
CA ASP A 86 -19.73 -7.07 -10.53
C ASP A 86 -19.45 -5.86 -9.59
N GLY A 87 -18.26 -5.29 -9.68
CA GLY A 87 -17.90 -4.14 -8.85
C GLY A 87 -17.65 -4.47 -7.38
N ALA A 88 -17.21 -5.70 -7.07
CA ALA A 88 -16.92 -6.12 -5.71
C ALA A 88 -15.94 -5.18 -5.00
N LEU A 89 -16.25 -4.85 -3.74
CA LEU A 89 -15.50 -3.87 -2.94
C LEU A 89 -14.56 -4.55 -1.95
N VAL A 90 -13.42 -3.90 -1.70
CA VAL A 90 -12.48 -4.29 -0.64
C VAL A 90 -13.10 -4.03 0.73
N THR A 91 -13.04 -5.00 1.62
CA THR A 91 -13.47 -4.92 3.02
C THR A 91 -12.30 -4.91 4.00
N GLY A 92 -11.09 -5.22 3.53
CA GLY A 92 -9.87 -5.16 4.33
C GLY A 92 -8.62 -5.41 3.49
N VAL A 93 -7.52 -4.80 3.86
CA VAL A 93 -6.21 -5.00 3.25
C VAL A 93 -5.12 -4.95 4.33
N GLN A 94 -4.10 -5.76 4.18
CA GLN A 94 -2.90 -5.73 5.03
C GLN A 94 -1.71 -6.27 4.26
N MET A 95 -0.63 -5.53 4.30
CA MET A 95 0.68 -5.94 3.80
C MET A 95 1.56 -6.32 4.99
N ASN A 96 2.42 -7.30 4.79
CA ASN A 96 3.34 -7.82 5.81
C ASN A 96 4.79 -7.54 5.40
N ASP A 97 5.70 -7.66 6.34
CA ASP A 97 7.13 -7.41 6.15
C ASP A 97 7.90 -8.58 5.51
N ASP A 98 7.20 -9.68 5.26
CA ASP A 98 7.72 -10.86 4.55
C ASP A 98 7.43 -10.85 3.03
N GLY A 99 6.91 -9.74 2.49
CA GLY A 99 6.53 -9.63 1.08
C GLY A 99 5.22 -10.34 0.74
N THR A 100 4.38 -10.58 1.73
CA THR A 100 3.02 -11.07 1.52
C THR A 100 1.98 -9.98 1.80
N ALA A 101 0.79 -10.14 1.24
CA ALA A 101 -0.37 -9.31 1.56
C ALA A 101 -1.64 -10.15 1.62
N ARG A 102 -2.65 -9.63 2.30
CA ARG A 102 -4.01 -10.14 2.23
C ARG A 102 -4.97 -9.04 1.81
N MET A 103 -5.94 -9.41 0.99
CA MET A 103 -7.09 -8.57 0.66
C MET A 103 -8.37 -9.34 0.93
N ASP A 104 -9.32 -8.70 1.56
CA ASP A 104 -10.66 -9.20 1.82
C ASP A 104 -11.64 -8.45 0.90
N PHE A 105 -12.50 -9.21 0.20
CA PHE A 105 -13.49 -8.66 -0.70
C PHE A 105 -14.89 -9.12 -0.32
N ASP A 106 -15.88 -8.25 -0.51
CA ASP A 106 -17.29 -8.62 -0.45
C ASP A 106 -17.67 -9.36 -1.75
N LEU A 107 -17.56 -10.68 -1.70
CA LEU A 107 -17.72 -11.58 -2.84
C LEU A 107 -18.62 -12.77 -2.45
N PRO A 108 -19.93 -12.55 -2.30
CA PRO A 108 -20.85 -13.64 -2.04
C PRO A 108 -20.85 -14.62 -3.24
N GLN A 109 -20.68 -15.91 -2.95
CA GLN A 109 -20.73 -17.00 -3.94
C GLN A 109 -19.65 -16.94 -5.05
N ALA A 110 -18.54 -16.22 -4.84
CA ALA A 110 -17.46 -16.18 -5.82
C ALA A 110 -16.82 -17.57 -6.00
N ASP A 111 -16.55 -17.89 -7.24
CA ASP A 111 -15.78 -19.06 -7.64
C ASP A 111 -14.30 -18.83 -7.35
N ASN A 112 -13.73 -19.65 -6.47
CA ASN A 112 -12.32 -19.53 -6.07
C ASN A 112 -11.36 -19.85 -7.24
N ASP A 113 -11.75 -20.67 -8.21
CA ASP A 113 -10.92 -20.97 -9.38
C ASP A 113 -10.83 -19.76 -10.31
N LYS A 114 -11.92 -19.02 -10.48
CA LYS A 114 -11.90 -17.74 -11.21
C LYS A 114 -11.04 -16.69 -10.50
N LEU A 115 -11.09 -16.63 -9.16
CA LEU A 115 -10.23 -15.75 -8.40
C LEU A 115 -8.75 -16.14 -8.51
N ARG A 116 -8.44 -17.43 -8.50
CA ARG A 116 -7.08 -17.95 -8.68
C ARG A 116 -6.54 -17.66 -10.08
N ALA A 117 -7.40 -17.71 -11.08
CA ALA A 117 -7.05 -17.40 -12.46
C ALA A 117 -6.62 -15.93 -12.68
N LEU A 118 -6.87 -15.03 -11.71
CA LEU A 118 -6.40 -13.63 -11.77
C LEU A 118 -4.88 -13.49 -11.63
N GLU A 119 -4.15 -14.52 -11.19
CA GLU A 119 -2.68 -14.48 -11.09
C GLU A 119 -2.02 -14.15 -12.43
N ALA A 120 -2.45 -14.78 -13.52
CA ALA A 120 -1.89 -14.51 -14.83
C ALA A 120 -2.18 -13.08 -15.33
N PRO A 121 -3.42 -12.54 -15.26
CA PRO A 121 -3.71 -11.14 -15.54
C PRO A 121 -2.92 -10.15 -14.69
N ILE A 122 -2.73 -10.38 -13.38
CA ILE A 122 -1.91 -9.51 -12.51
C ILE A 122 -0.50 -9.39 -13.09
N ASN A 123 0.13 -10.52 -13.38
CA ASN A 123 1.49 -10.54 -13.91
C ASN A 123 1.58 -10.02 -15.35
N GLU A 124 0.51 -10.10 -16.13
CA GLU A 124 0.42 -9.45 -17.44
C GLU A 124 0.46 -7.93 -17.32
N VAL A 125 -0.33 -7.33 -16.42
CA VAL A 125 -0.29 -5.88 -16.13
C VAL A 125 1.10 -5.43 -15.71
N MET A 126 1.82 -6.24 -14.91
CA MET A 126 3.20 -5.93 -14.54
C MET A 126 4.12 -5.91 -15.76
N ARG A 127 4.01 -6.88 -16.66
CA ARG A 127 4.83 -6.93 -17.88
C ARG A 127 4.54 -5.79 -18.86
N GLN A 128 3.34 -5.24 -18.87
CA GLN A 128 2.97 -4.08 -19.68
C GLN A 128 3.68 -2.79 -19.26
N ASN A 129 4.28 -2.76 -18.07
CA ASN A 129 5.06 -1.64 -17.56
C ASN A 129 4.29 -0.31 -17.58
N LEU A 130 3.03 -0.35 -17.16
CA LEU A 130 2.15 0.82 -17.13
C LEU A 130 2.63 1.87 -16.15
N ALA A 131 2.50 3.15 -16.49
CA ALA A 131 2.83 4.24 -15.61
C ALA A 131 1.87 4.26 -14.39
N VAL A 132 2.44 4.56 -13.20
CA VAL A 132 1.68 4.73 -11.97
C VAL A 132 1.84 6.17 -11.50
N ASN A 133 0.80 6.96 -11.66
CA ASN A 133 0.78 8.38 -11.39
C ASN A 133 0.00 8.71 -10.11
N CYS A 134 0.28 9.89 -9.54
CA CYS A 134 -0.48 10.43 -8.44
C CYS A 134 -1.06 11.79 -8.85
N VAL A 135 -2.36 11.92 -8.72
CA VAL A 135 -3.08 13.18 -8.95
C VAL A 135 -3.89 13.55 -7.70
N TYR A 136 -4.30 14.79 -7.60
CA TYR A 136 -5.11 15.26 -6.49
C TYR A 136 -6.43 15.79 -7.05
N VAL A 137 -7.52 15.39 -6.40
CA VAL A 137 -8.89 15.82 -6.74
C VAL A 137 -9.55 16.44 -5.51
N THR A 138 -10.61 17.19 -5.69
CA THR A 138 -11.39 17.68 -4.56
C THR A 138 -12.12 16.54 -3.85
N GLN A 139 -12.50 16.76 -2.59
CA GLN A 139 -13.30 15.79 -1.85
C GLN A 139 -14.66 15.55 -2.52
N GLU A 140 -15.26 16.57 -3.09
CA GLU A 140 -16.52 16.48 -3.84
C GLU A 140 -16.35 15.58 -5.08
N GLU A 141 -15.30 15.79 -5.88
CA GLU A 141 -15.00 14.95 -7.04
C GLU A 141 -14.75 13.50 -6.63
N ALA A 142 -13.97 13.28 -5.56
CA ALA A 142 -13.67 11.92 -5.08
C ALA A 142 -14.94 11.17 -4.64
N GLN A 143 -15.91 11.86 -4.05
CA GLN A 143 -17.18 11.28 -3.59
C GLN A 143 -18.18 11.07 -4.72
N SER A 144 -18.22 11.98 -5.70
CA SER A 144 -19.18 11.95 -6.81
C SER A 144 -18.75 11.05 -7.97
N THR A 145 -17.43 10.73 -8.08
CA THR A 145 -16.93 9.89 -9.16
C THR A 145 -17.02 8.42 -8.77
N PRO A 146 -17.88 7.62 -9.44
CA PRO A 146 -17.98 6.19 -9.15
C PRO A 146 -16.64 5.47 -9.29
N GLY A 147 -16.30 4.64 -8.31
CA GLY A 147 -15.12 3.77 -8.35
C GLY A 147 -13.81 4.45 -7.93
N LEU A 148 -13.77 5.73 -7.56
CA LEU A 148 -12.57 6.33 -6.96
C LEU A 148 -12.38 5.86 -5.50
N ILE A 149 -13.45 5.64 -4.76
CA ILE A 149 -13.41 5.08 -3.41
C ILE A 149 -14.00 3.68 -3.46
N ARG A 150 -13.13 2.65 -3.48
CA ARG A 150 -13.52 1.22 -3.59
C ARG A 150 -13.33 0.43 -2.30
N SER A 151 -12.98 1.08 -1.21
CA SER A 151 -12.86 0.46 0.10
C SER A 151 -14.02 0.86 0.99
N ARG A 152 -14.63 -0.12 1.67
CA ARG A 152 -15.63 0.14 2.72
C ARG A 152 -15.00 0.54 4.05
N SER A 153 -13.70 0.28 4.22
CA SER A 153 -13.04 0.39 5.52
C SER A 153 -12.10 1.59 5.64
N VAL A 154 -11.53 2.08 4.54
CA VAL A 154 -10.52 3.14 4.59
C VAL A 154 -10.64 4.05 3.36
N ALA A 155 -10.93 5.33 3.58
CA ALA A 155 -10.61 6.39 2.64
C ALA A 155 -9.33 7.09 3.13
N PRO A 156 -8.38 7.47 2.26
CA PRO A 156 -7.25 8.26 2.69
C PRO A 156 -7.75 9.60 3.25
N PRO A 157 -7.13 10.12 4.33
CA PRO A 157 -7.47 11.43 4.84
C PRO A 157 -7.21 12.49 3.75
N PRO A 158 -8.02 13.55 3.72
CA PRO A 158 -7.72 14.69 2.85
C PRO A 158 -6.39 15.33 3.26
N THR A 159 -5.73 15.99 2.31
CA THR A 159 -4.59 16.86 2.58
C THR A 159 -5.04 18.07 3.40
N ASP A 160 -4.10 18.86 3.91
CA ASP A 160 -4.37 20.11 4.63
C ASP A 160 -5.20 21.11 3.77
N GLU A 161 -5.12 20.99 2.45
CA GLU A 161 -5.90 21.77 1.48
C GLU A 161 -7.25 21.12 1.13
N GLY A 162 -7.65 20.03 1.79
CA GLY A 162 -8.90 19.32 1.54
C GLY A 162 -8.92 18.48 0.26
N MET A 163 -7.76 18.21 -0.34
CA MET A 163 -7.64 17.39 -1.55
C MET A 163 -7.47 15.91 -1.22
N ILE A 164 -8.02 15.06 -2.05
CA ILE A 164 -7.84 13.60 -1.97
C ILE A 164 -6.80 13.16 -3.00
N ARG A 165 -5.78 12.43 -2.53
CA ARG A 165 -4.78 11.83 -3.40
C ARG A 165 -5.34 10.60 -4.10
N ILE A 166 -5.24 10.57 -5.42
CA ILE A 166 -5.64 9.47 -6.29
C ILE A 166 -4.37 8.83 -6.87
N VAL A 167 -4.31 7.52 -6.83
CA VAL A 167 -3.30 6.73 -7.55
C VAL A 167 -3.94 6.19 -8.82
N GLU A 168 -3.28 6.45 -9.94
CA GLU A 168 -3.69 6.02 -11.28
C GLU A 168 -2.69 5.02 -11.83
N ILE A 169 -3.16 3.84 -12.24
CA ILE A 169 -2.42 2.90 -13.07
C ILE A 169 -2.97 3.09 -14.49
N GLU A 170 -2.14 3.57 -15.39
CA GLU A 170 -2.54 4.00 -16.74
C GLU A 170 -3.37 2.95 -17.46
N GLY A 171 -4.57 3.33 -17.90
CA GLY A 171 -5.49 2.45 -18.64
C GLY A 171 -6.13 1.31 -17.82
N LEU A 172 -5.77 1.15 -16.55
CA LEU A 172 -6.28 0.06 -15.70
C LEU A 172 -7.16 0.57 -14.57
N ASP A 173 -6.71 1.55 -13.78
CA ASP A 173 -7.30 1.85 -12.49
C ASP A 173 -7.06 3.28 -12.02
N ARG A 174 -8.02 3.80 -11.22
CA ARG A 174 -7.92 5.06 -10.47
C ARG A 174 -8.56 4.87 -9.11
N GLN A 175 -7.79 5.03 -8.02
CA GLN A 175 -8.30 4.86 -6.66
C GLN A 175 -7.73 5.87 -5.68
N ALA A 176 -8.55 6.31 -4.73
CA ALA A 176 -8.11 7.11 -3.59
C ALA A 176 -7.14 6.31 -2.71
N CYS A 177 -5.89 6.75 -2.61
CA CYS A 177 -4.85 6.07 -1.85
C CYS A 177 -3.76 7.02 -1.35
N GLY A 178 -3.43 6.92 -0.05
CA GLY A 178 -2.35 7.69 0.59
C GLY A 178 -1.00 6.97 0.61
N GLY A 179 -0.92 5.71 0.21
CA GLY A 179 0.27 4.89 0.34
C GLY A 179 1.34 5.12 -0.72
N THR A 180 2.43 4.36 -0.61
CA THR A 180 3.55 4.45 -1.55
C THR A 180 3.39 3.42 -2.67
N HIS A 181 3.73 3.81 -3.91
CA HIS A 181 3.60 2.98 -5.10
C HIS A 181 4.88 2.99 -5.94
N LEU A 182 4.99 2.03 -6.85
CA LEU A 182 5.99 2.03 -7.92
C LEU A 182 5.74 3.20 -8.88
N ALA A 183 6.76 3.60 -9.61
CA ALA A 183 6.58 4.53 -10.74
C ALA A 183 5.97 3.86 -11.97
N ASN A 184 6.27 2.57 -12.15
CA ASN A 184 5.76 1.74 -13.25
C ASN A 184 5.47 0.33 -12.74
N THR A 185 4.45 -0.32 -13.27
CA THR A 185 4.09 -1.70 -12.88
C THR A 185 5.20 -2.70 -13.16
N GLY A 186 6.00 -2.49 -14.19
CA GLY A 186 7.14 -3.33 -14.58
C GLY A 186 8.31 -3.32 -13.59
N ASN A 187 8.33 -2.39 -12.64
CA ASN A 187 9.34 -2.36 -11.57
C ASN A 187 9.04 -3.33 -10.42
N SER A 188 8.00 -4.15 -10.54
CA SER A 188 7.61 -5.17 -9.57
C SER A 188 8.17 -6.54 -9.91
N ARG A 189 8.53 -7.30 -8.89
CA ARG A 189 8.64 -8.75 -9.00
C ARG A 189 7.27 -9.35 -9.33
N PRO A 190 7.22 -10.56 -9.92
CA PRO A 190 5.95 -11.27 -10.11
C PRO A 190 5.23 -11.50 -8.78
N ILE A 191 3.90 -11.61 -8.85
CA ILE A 191 3.04 -11.92 -7.70
C ILE A 191 2.36 -13.26 -7.90
N SER A 192 2.31 -14.06 -6.84
CA SER A 192 1.51 -15.29 -6.78
C SER A 192 0.32 -15.14 -5.85
N ILE A 193 -0.80 -15.77 -6.22
CA ILE A 193 -1.95 -15.96 -5.34
C ILE A 193 -1.69 -17.21 -4.49
N LEU A 194 -1.21 -16.98 -3.25
CA LEU A 194 -0.79 -18.04 -2.34
C LEU A 194 -1.97 -18.86 -1.82
N LYS A 195 -3.08 -18.19 -1.48
CA LYS A 195 -4.24 -18.82 -0.88
C LYS A 195 -5.51 -17.99 -1.08
N ILE A 196 -6.65 -18.68 -1.17
CA ILE A 196 -7.97 -18.08 -1.14
C ILE A 196 -8.77 -18.76 -0.03
N ASP A 197 -9.20 -17.96 0.96
CA ASP A 197 -9.98 -18.43 2.10
C ASP A 197 -11.41 -17.85 2.04
N ASN A 198 -12.39 -18.68 2.32
CA ASN A 198 -13.76 -18.23 2.54
C ASN A 198 -13.88 -17.67 3.97
N LYS A 199 -14.25 -16.41 4.10
CA LYS A 199 -14.49 -15.73 5.39
C LYS A 199 -15.97 -15.45 5.59
N GLY A 200 -16.71 -16.49 5.96
CA GLY A 200 -18.16 -16.44 6.05
C GLY A 200 -18.87 -16.48 4.68
N ARG A 201 -20.13 -16.05 4.65
CA ARG A 201 -20.98 -16.16 3.44
C ARG A 201 -20.62 -15.15 2.35
N HIS A 202 -20.08 -13.99 2.74
CA HIS A 202 -19.92 -12.85 1.84
C HIS A 202 -18.46 -12.51 1.51
N ASN A 203 -17.51 -12.84 2.39
CA ASN A 203 -16.13 -12.42 2.20
C ASN A 203 -15.23 -13.53 1.65
N ARG A 204 -14.37 -13.13 0.71
CA ARG A 204 -13.24 -13.91 0.22
C ARG A 204 -11.95 -13.21 0.58
N ARG A 205 -11.03 -13.94 1.21
CA ARG A 205 -9.67 -13.47 1.50
C ARG A 205 -8.72 -14.04 0.48
N ILE A 206 -8.05 -13.17 -0.26
CA ILE A 206 -6.97 -13.53 -1.19
C ILE A 206 -5.65 -13.15 -0.53
N ARG A 207 -4.72 -14.10 -0.47
CA ARG A 207 -3.34 -13.88 -0.01
C ARG A 207 -2.43 -13.83 -1.21
N LEU A 208 -1.62 -12.78 -1.29
CA LEU A 208 -0.62 -12.55 -2.32
C LEU A 208 0.78 -12.71 -1.75
N GLY A 209 1.75 -13.02 -2.60
CA GLY A 209 3.17 -13.00 -2.24
C GLY A 209 4.02 -12.65 -3.44
N LEU A 210 5.10 -11.88 -3.20
CA LEU A 210 6.12 -11.60 -4.19
C LEU A 210 6.95 -12.85 -4.47
N VAL A 211 7.14 -13.19 -5.73
CA VAL A 211 7.96 -14.34 -6.13
C VAL A 211 9.44 -13.98 -6.01
N GLY A 212 10.23 -14.91 -5.46
CA GLY A 212 11.69 -14.75 -5.34
C GLY A 212 12.15 -14.03 -4.06
N LEU A 213 11.26 -13.75 -3.11
CA LEU A 213 11.65 -13.56 -1.72
C LEU A 213 11.77 -14.96 -1.12
N GLY A 214 13.01 -15.41 -0.88
CA GLY A 214 13.25 -16.54 0.01
C GLY A 214 12.76 -16.17 1.41
N PRO A 215 12.52 -17.16 2.31
CA PRO A 215 12.24 -16.85 3.70
C PRO A 215 13.35 -15.93 4.22
N LEU A 216 12.97 -14.83 4.85
CA LEU A 216 13.90 -13.97 5.57
C LEU A 216 14.60 -14.85 6.60
N ALA A 217 15.91 -15.01 6.44
CA ALA A 217 16.75 -15.83 7.31
C ALA A 217 16.83 -15.20 8.70
#